data_a5fe6413d398deca6fcdbb8ce98be5d1
#
_entry.id   a5fe6413d398deca6fcdbb8ce98be5d1
#
_cell.length_a   1.000
_cell.length_b   1.000
_cell.length_c   1.000
_cell.angle_alpha   90.00
_cell.angle_beta   90.00
_cell.angle_gamma   90.00
#
_symmetry.space_group_name_H-M   'P 1'
#
loop_
_entity.id
_entity.type
_entity.pdbx_description
1 polymer ?
#
loop_
_entity_poly.entity_id
_entity_poly.type
_entity_poly.pdbx_seq_one_letter_code
_entity_poly.pdbx_strand_id
1 'polypeptide(L)'
;MDVVMESLEIVTLVNSVVIPICLFLIMMGMGLTLVTNDFKRVLKYPKAVGIGLTNQLLLLPIIGFALANIMPLEPEYAVGVMLLVLCPGGTTSNLFTYLAKGDVALSVTMTAIASIITVFSIPVVLSFSLIHFMGAGSEFQLPVLKTVLTLVLLTILPISVGMLIKRFAPRVADNSQRYVSRFGVTFLAFLVAFLSYVQRDIIVEAFFATGPVSLLLNLSTMALGYYTSKWFGLNLAQRASVTLEVGLQNSTLSIFMALTLLANYKMSLMPAIYTLIMFLTAGILVRIFSAKYHKLKKSGVKSGTLAASRA
;
A
#
# COMPACT_ATOMS: atom_id res chain seq x y z
N MET A 1 11.44 11.71 36.12
CA MET A 1 12.30 12.22 35.02
C MET A 1 12.87 11.03 34.25
N ASP A 2 13.40 10.03 34.90
CA ASP A 2 14.04 8.85 34.27
C ASP A 2 13.08 8.02 33.42
N VAL A 3 11.87 7.74 33.87
CA VAL A 3 10.85 6.98 33.11
C VAL A 3 10.42 7.69 31.81
N VAL A 4 10.35 9.03 31.83
CA VAL A 4 10.00 9.84 30.65
C VAL A 4 11.17 9.86 29.66
N MET A 5 12.42 9.95 30.14
CA MET A 5 13.62 9.90 29.32
C MET A 5 13.76 8.51 28.65
N GLU A 6 13.58 7.44 29.41
CA GLU A 6 13.62 6.07 28.91
C GLU A 6 12.54 5.81 27.83
N SER A 7 11.32 6.32 28.03
CA SER A 7 10.26 6.21 27.04
C SER A 7 10.55 7.00 25.75
N LEU A 8 11.18 8.16 25.83
CA LEU A 8 11.61 8.95 24.68
C LEU A 8 12.73 8.26 23.88
N GLU A 9 13.69 7.64 24.58
CA GLU A 9 14.77 6.86 23.94
C GLU A 9 14.21 5.64 23.19
N ILE A 10 13.28 4.89 23.80
CA ILE A 10 12.61 3.75 23.16
C ILE A 10 11.85 4.19 21.91
N VAL A 11 11.08 5.25 22.00
CA VAL A 11 10.32 5.81 20.87
C VAL A 11 11.25 6.25 19.74
N THR A 12 12.36 6.91 20.07
CA THR A 12 13.37 7.33 19.09
C THR A 12 14.04 6.14 18.43
N LEU A 13 14.41 5.10 19.19
CA LEU A 13 14.98 3.86 18.68
C LEU A 13 14.02 3.14 17.73
N VAL A 14 12.74 3.05 18.10
CA VAL A 14 11.70 2.43 17.26
C VAL A 14 11.59 3.17 15.92
N ASN A 15 11.52 4.49 15.94
CA ASN A 15 11.33 5.28 14.71
C ASN A 15 12.57 5.31 13.81
N SER A 16 13.78 5.43 14.39
CA SER A 16 15.00 5.63 13.61
C SER A 16 15.69 4.33 13.19
N VAL A 17 15.40 3.21 13.86
CA VAL A 17 16.09 1.94 13.62
C VAL A 17 15.11 0.81 13.32
N VAL A 18 14.14 0.56 14.21
CA VAL A 18 13.27 -0.62 14.10
C VAL A 18 12.37 -0.52 12.87
N ILE A 19 11.67 0.59 12.70
CA ILE A 19 10.73 0.77 11.57
C ILE A 19 11.46 0.71 10.21
N PRO A 20 12.59 1.41 9.96
CA PRO A 20 13.33 1.29 8.72
C PRO A 20 13.84 -0.12 8.43
N ILE A 21 14.37 -0.83 9.42
CA ILE A 21 14.85 -2.21 9.24
C ILE A 21 13.69 -3.15 8.90
N CYS A 22 12.58 -3.05 9.62
CA CYS A 22 11.41 -3.88 9.35
C CYS A 22 10.80 -3.58 7.97
N LEU A 23 10.74 -2.30 7.57
CA LEU A 23 10.33 -1.92 6.23
C LEU A 23 11.25 -2.51 5.17
N PHE A 24 12.58 -2.42 5.37
CA PHE A 24 13.58 -3.03 4.47
C PHE A 24 13.33 -4.52 4.30
N LEU A 25 13.11 -5.27 5.38
CA LEU A 25 12.83 -6.70 5.35
C LEU A 25 11.51 -7.02 4.63
N ILE A 26 10.46 -6.23 4.84
CA ILE A 26 9.17 -6.38 4.17
C ILE A 26 9.31 -6.12 2.67
N MET A 27 10.03 -5.06 2.28
CA MET A 27 10.29 -4.73 0.87
C MET A 27 11.17 -5.79 0.19
N MET A 28 12.17 -6.32 0.90
CA MET A 28 12.96 -7.46 0.43
C MET A 28 12.07 -8.70 0.22
N GLY A 29 11.14 -8.95 1.13
CA GLY A 29 10.14 -10.02 0.99
C GLY A 29 9.24 -9.87 -0.25
N MET A 30 8.88 -8.64 -0.60
CA MET A 30 8.22 -8.37 -1.88
C MET A 30 9.12 -8.79 -3.04
N GLY A 31 10.41 -8.41 -3.01
CA GLY A 31 11.39 -8.80 -4.03
C GLY A 31 11.55 -10.31 -4.19
N LEU A 32 11.43 -11.11 -3.12
CA LEU A 32 11.47 -12.57 -3.18
C LEU A 32 10.32 -13.18 -4.01
N THR A 33 9.24 -12.44 -4.23
CA THR A 33 8.10 -12.88 -5.05
C THR A 33 8.20 -12.46 -6.51
N LEU A 34 9.11 -11.54 -6.83
CA LEU A 34 9.26 -10.92 -8.13
C LEU A 34 10.28 -11.65 -9.01
N VAL A 35 9.95 -11.75 -10.28
CA VAL A 35 10.89 -12.20 -11.34
C VAL A 35 10.94 -11.18 -12.48
N THR A 36 12.05 -11.15 -13.22
CA THR A 36 12.22 -10.23 -14.38
C THR A 36 11.10 -10.32 -15.40
N ASN A 37 10.47 -11.48 -15.53
CA ASN A 37 9.34 -11.69 -16.43
C ASN A 37 8.07 -10.93 -16.00
N ASP A 38 7.93 -10.58 -14.72
CA ASP A 38 6.78 -9.79 -14.24
C ASP A 38 6.80 -8.39 -14.86
N PHE A 39 7.97 -7.80 -15.03
CA PHE A 39 8.12 -6.51 -15.73
C PHE A 39 7.83 -6.62 -17.23
N LYS A 40 8.16 -7.75 -17.87
CA LYS A 40 7.83 -8.00 -19.27
C LYS A 40 6.33 -8.21 -19.51
N ARG A 41 5.56 -8.53 -18.47
CA ARG A 41 4.09 -8.68 -18.55
C ARG A 41 3.36 -7.41 -18.96
N VAL A 42 3.95 -6.24 -18.73
CA VAL A 42 3.44 -4.96 -19.25
C VAL A 42 3.23 -5.05 -20.77
N LEU A 43 4.19 -5.67 -21.49
CA LEU A 43 4.11 -5.84 -22.92
C LEU A 43 3.08 -6.90 -23.34
N LYS A 44 2.80 -7.88 -22.47
CA LYS A 44 1.85 -8.98 -22.75
C LYS A 44 0.40 -8.57 -22.43
N TYR A 45 0.18 -7.77 -21.37
CA TYR A 45 -1.13 -7.33 -20.91
C TYR A 45 -1.19 -5.80 -20.69
N PRO A 46 -0.83 -5.00 -21.73
CA PRO A 46 -0.65 -3.55 -21.57
C PRO A 46 -1.92 -2.85 -21.09
N LYS A 47 -3.09 -3.33 -21.56
CA LYS A 47 -4.38 -2.75 -21.17
C LYS A 47 -4.67 -2.91 -19.68
N ALA A 48 -4.50 -4.11 -19.12
CA ALA A 48 -4.80 -4.37 -17.72
C ALA A 48 -3.82 -3.65 -16.78
N VAL A 49 -2.53 -3.68 -17.11
CA VAL A 49 -1.48 -2.97 -16.36
C VAL A 49 -1.68 -1.46 -16.46
N GLY A 50 -1.96 -0.94 -17.67
CA GLY A 50 -2.19 0.50 -17.87
C GLY A 50 -3.38 1.02 -17.06
N ILE A 51 -4.51 0.31 -17.05
CA ILE A 51 -5.68 0.67 -16.24
C ILE A 51 -5.32 0.65 -14.75
N GLY A 52 -4.67 -0.41 -14.27
CA GLY A 52 -4.30 -0.52 -12.87
C GLY A 52 -3.33 0.57 -12.42
N LEU A 53 -2.28 0.84 -13.21
CA LEU A 53 -1.31 1.90 -12.89
C LEU A 53 -1.92 3.31 -13.01
N THR A 54 -2.79 3.58 -13.97
CA THR A 54 -3.50 4.86 -14.05
C THR A 54 -4.38 5.06 -12.83
N ASN A 55 -5.11 4.05 -12.40
CA ASN A 55 -5.90 4.12 -11.17
C ASN A 55 -5.01 4.38 -9.96
N GLN A 56 -3.90 3.65 -9.83
CA GLN A 56 -3.01 3.72 -8.66
C GLN A 56 -2.20 5.01 -8.59
N LEU A 57 -1.62 5.44 -9.70
CA LEU A 57 -0.64 6.52 -9.71
C LEU A 57 -1.23 7.90 -10.01
N LEU A 58 -2.42 7.94 -10.61
CA LEU A 58 -3.07 9.19 -11.01
C LEU A 58 -4.42 9.39 -10.32
N LEU A 59 -5.37 8.48 -10.53
CA LEU A 59 -6.74 8.69 -10.06
C LEU A 59 -6.87 8.55 -8.53
N LEU A 60 -6.14 7.65 -7.93
CA LEU A 60 -6.13 7.48 -6.47
C LEU A 60 -5.60 8.72 -5.73
N PRO A 61 -4.43 9.31 -6.09
CA PRO A 61 -4.00 10.58 -5.51
C PRO A 61 -4.98 11.73 -5.71
N ILE A 62 -5.64 11.81 -6.88
CA ILE A 62 -6.66 12.83 -7.14
C ILE A 62 -7.88 12.66 -6.22
N ILE A 63 -8.38 11.42 -6.06
CA ILE A 63 -9.49 11.12 -5.14
C ILE A 63 -9.08 11.43 -3.69
N GLY A 64 -7.88 11.02 -3.27
CA GLY A 64 -7.36 11.31 -1.95
C GLY A 64 -7.26 12.80 -1.68
N PHE A 65 -6.69 13.56 -2.62
CA PHE A 65 -6.60 15.02 -2.52
C PHE A 65 -7.97 15.69 -2.46
N ALA A 66 -8.92 15.25 -3.30
CA ALA A 66 -10.28 15.76 -3.28
C ALA A 66 -10.98 15.50 -1.94
N LEU A 67 -10.88 14.27 -1.41
CA LEU A 67 -11.46 13.92 -0.11
C LEU A 67 -10.80 14.70 1.03
N ALA A 68 -9.48 14.87 1.01
CA ALA A 68 -8.74 15.64 2.02
C ALA A 68 -9.13 17.13 2.04
N ASN A 69 -9.60 17.69 0.90
CA ASN A 69 -10.11 19.06 0.84
C ASN A 69 -11.59 19.20 1.21
N ILE A 70 -12.41 18.18 0.89
CA ILE A 70 -13.88 18.27 1.08
C ILE A 70 -14.25 17.90 2.52
N MET A 71 -13.54 16.94 3.11
CA MET A 71 -13.84 16.47 4.46
C MET A 71 -13.23 17.42 5.51
N PRO A 72 -13.90 17.64 6.65
CA PRO A 72 -13.40 18.50 7.73
C PRO A 72 -12.25 17.81 8.48
N LEU A 73 -11.10 17.72 7.84
CA LEU A 73 -9.90 17.12 8.41
C LEU A 73 -8.94 18.19 8.92
N GLU A 74 -8.31 17.92 10.03
CA GLU A 74 -7.14 18.68 10.44
C GLU A 74 -5.99 18.49 9.43
N PRO A 75 -5.12 19.49 9.25
CA PRO A 75 -4.06 19.48 8.25
C PRO A 75 -3.19 18.22 8.29
N GLU A 76 -2.86 17.72 9.48
CA GLU A 76 -2.03 16.52 9.65
C GLU A 76 -2.74 15.26 9.15
N TYR A 77 -4.04 15.12 9.39
CA TYR A 77 -4.81 14.00 8.87
C TYR A 77 -4.99 14.08 7.35
N ALA A 78 -5.15 15.29 6.80
CA ALA A 78 -5.19 15.51 5.36
C ALA A 78 -3.87 15.09 4.68
N VAL A 79 -2.72 15.45 5.27
CA VAL A 79 -1.41 14.95 4.83
C VAL A 79 -1.32 13.44 5.00
N GLY A 80 -1.87 12.87 6.07
CA GLY A 80 -1.96 11.42 6.29
C GLY A 80 -2.71 10.69 5.17
N VAL A 81 -3.82 11.28 4.64
CA VAL A 81 -4.51 10.79 3.44
C VAL A 81 -3.56 10.77 2.26
N MET A 82 -2.84 11.87 2.01
CA MET A 82 -1.91 11.96 0.89
C MET A 82 -0.74 10.99 1.01
N LEU A 83 -0.15 10.83 2.20
CA LEU A 83 0.88 9.81 2.46
C LEU A 83 0.41 8.42 2.05
N LEU A 84 -0.84 8.08 2.35
CA LEU A 84 -1.40 6.77 2.03
C LEU A 84 -1.64 6.58 0.52
N VAL A 85 -2.31 7.54 -0.13
CA VAL A 85 -2.70 7.40 -1.55
C VAL A 85 -1.53 7.54 -2.52
N LEU A 86 -0.42 8.09 -2.08
CA LEU A 86 0.82 8.18 -2.85
C LEU A 86 1.66 6.89 -2.77
N CYS A 87 1.37 5.99 -1.80
CA CYS A 87 2.07 4.71 -1.69
C CYS A 87 1.64 3.74 -2.80
N PRO A 88 2.51 2.80 -3.19
CA PRO A 88 2.13 1.69 -4.06
C PRO A 88 1.21 0.72 -3.32
N GLY A 89 0.66 -0.26 -4.03
CA GLY A 89 -0.01 -1.42 -3.41
C GLY A 89 0.93 -2.16 -2.44
N GLY A 90 0.38 -2.80 -1.42
CA GLY A 90 1.16 -3.57 -0.46
C GLY A 90 1.36 -5.03 -0.89
N THR A 91 2.32 -5.74 -0.26
CA THR A 91 2.49 -7.20 -0.45
C THR A 91 1.22 -7.99 -0.10
N THR A 92 0.40 -7.44 0.77
CA THR A 92 -0.89 -8.00 1.17
C THR A 92 -1.91 -8.01 0.03
N SER A 93 -1.85 -7.06 -0.92
CA SER A 93 -2.75 -7.03 -2.09
C SER A 93 -2.61 -8.32 -2.91
N ASN A 94 -1.39 -8.83 -3.08
CA ASN A 94 -1.12 -10.08 -3.80
C ASN A 94 -1.77 -11.30 -3.09
N LEU A 95 -1.72 -11.35 -1.77
CA LEU A 95 -2.36 -12.41 -0.98
C LEU A 95 -3.90 -12.36 -1.13
N PHE A 96 -4.49 -11.17 -0.97
CA PHE A 96 -5.93 -11.01 -1.13
C PHE A 96 -6.38 -11.29 -2.57
N THR A 97 -5.58 -10.90 -3.57
CA THR A 97 -5.81 -11.24 -4.98
C THR A 97 -5.82 -12.76 -5.19
N TYR A 98 -4.87 -13.49 -4.60
CA TYR A 98 -4.85 -14.95 -4.65
C TYR A 98 -6.11 -15.56 -4.03
N LEU A 99 -6.51 -15.11 -2.85
CA LEU A 99 -7.71 -15.59 -2.16
C LEU A 99 -9.00 -15.26 -2.94
N ALA A 100 -9.04 -14.12 -3.61
CA ALA A 100 -10.15 -13.68 -4.46
C ALA A 100 -10.22 -14.41 -5.82
N LYS A 101 -9.29 -15.33 -6.11
CA LYS A 101 -9.13 -15.99 -7.44
C LYS A 101 -8.85 -14.97 -8.55
N GLY A 102 -8.17 -13.88 -8.21
CA GLY A 102 -7.68 -12.88 -9.15
C GLY A 102 -6.42 -13.32 -9.91
N ASP A 103 -5.97 -12.47 -10.82
CA ASP A 103 -4.70 -12.61 -11.54
C ASP A 103 -3.55 -12.07 -10.66
N VAL A 104 -2.94 -12.97 -9.88
CA VAL A 104 -1.85 -12.63 -8.95
C VAL A 104 -0.66 -12.04 -9.69
N ALA A 105 -0.38 -12.53 -10.89
CA ALA A 105 0.74 -12.05 -11.67
C ALA A 105 0.54 -10.61 -12.16
N LEU A 106 -0.70 -10.22 -12.48
CA LEU A 106 -1.06 -8.83 -12.77
C LEU A 106 -0.88 -7.95 -11.52
N SER A 107 -1.36 -8.39 -10.35
CA SER A 107 -1.21 -7.67 -9.08
C SER A 107 0.26 -7.43 -8.75
N VAL A 108 1.09 -8.48 -8.78
CA VAL A 108 2.55 -8.43 -8.55
C VAL A 108 3.22 -7.45 -9.52
N THR A 109 2.85 -7.50 -10.81
CA THR A 109 3.39 -6.58 -11.84
C THR A 109 3.04 -5.13 -11.53
N MET A 110 1.78 -4.86 -11.18
CA MET A 110 1.33 -3.49 -10.83
C MET A 110 2.05 -2.96 -9.60
N THR A 111 2.12 -3.76 -8.52
CA THR A 111 2.84 -3.38 -7.29
C THR A 111 4.31 -3.06 -7.57
N ALA A 112 5.01 -3.92 -8.37
CA ALA A 112 6.42 -3.73 -8.68
C ALA A 112 6.68 -2.43 -9.44
N ILE A 113 5.89 -2.16 -10.48
CA ILE A 113 6.04 -0.94 -11.30
C ILE A 113 5.65 0.30 -10.50
N ALA A 114 4.53 0.24 -9.77
CA ALA A 114 4.09 1.32 -8.90
C ALA A 114 5.17 1.65 -7.86
N SER A 115 5.80 0.64 -7.23
CA SER A 115 6.86 0.85 -6.24
C SER A 115 8.08 1.59 -6.81
N ILE A 116 8.43 1.38 -8.07
CA ILE A 116 9.52 2.11 -8.73
C ILE A 116 9.11 3.56 -9.01
N ILE A 117 7.92 3.77 -9.58
CA ILE A 117 7.45 5.10 -9.97
C ILE A 117 7.20 5.97 -8.73
N THR A 118 6.63 5.41 -7.68
CA THR A 118 6.25 6.15 -6.47
C THR A 118 7.46 6.69 -5.71
N VAL A 119 8.62 6.06 -5.78
CA VAL A 119 9.86 6.59 -5.19
C VAL A 119 10.18 8.00 -5.70
N PHE A 120 9.87 8.29 -6.96
CA PHE A 120 10.10 9.59 -7.57
C PHE A 120 8.88 10.53 -7.46
N SER A 121 7.66 10.00 -7.55
CA SER A 121 6.45 10.83 -7.49
C SER A 121 6.07 11.25 -6.06
N ILE A 122 6.30 10.40 -5.05
CA ILE A 122 5.98 10.70 -3.65
C ILE A 122 6.61 12.02 -3.20
N PRO A 123 7.93 12.25 -3.32
CA PRO A 123 8.54 13.47 -2.78
C PRO A 123 7.97 14.75 -3.41
N VAL A 124 7.65 14.71 -4.69
CA VAL A 124 7.10 15.85 -5.43
C VAL A 124 5.66 16.15 -5.01
N VAL A 125 4.78 15.13 -5.07
CA VAL A 125 3.36 15.32 -4.75
C VAL A 125 3.15 15.54 -3.26
N LEU A 126 3.96 14.90 -2.41
CA LEU A 126 3.90 15.10 -0.96
C LEU A 126 4.36 16.51 -0.56
N SER A 127 5.43 17.05 -1.18
CA SER A 127 5.86 18.43 -0.95
C SER A 127 4.75 19.43 -1.31
N PHE A 128 4.08 19.23 -2.44
CA PHE A 128 2.91 20.02 -2.82
C PHE A 128 1.79 19.90 -1.77
N SER A 129 1.51 18.68 -1.31
CA SER A 129 0.45 18.43 -0.31
C SER A 129 0.76 19.09 1.04
N LEU A 130 2.03 19.05 1.48
CA LEU A 130 2.46 19.72 2.70
C LEU A 130 2.26 21.25 2.60
N ILE A 131 2.67 21.87 1.51
CA ILE A 131 2.47 23.30 1.29
C ILE A 131 0.97 23.66 1.29
N HIS A 132 0.16 22.81 0.62
CA HIS A 132 -1.29 23.06 0.49
C HIS A 132 -2.04 22.94 1.82
N PHE A 133 -1.78 21.86 2.60
CA PHE A 133 -2.52 21.59 3.83
C PHE A 133 -1.93 22.22 5.08
N MET A 134 -0.58 22.31 5.17
CA MET A 134 0.12 22.82 6.35
C MET A 134 0.53 24.29 6.20
N GLY A 135 0.49 24.83 4.98
CA GLY A 135 0.92 26.20 4.67
C GLY A 135 2.41 26.29 4.26
N ALA A 136 2.72 27.31 3.46
CA ALA A 136 4.08 27.53 2.90
C ALA A 136 5.16 27.85 3.96
N GLY A 137 4.77 28.29 5.15
CA GLY A 137 5.66 28.60 6.29
C GLY A 137 5.79 27.45 7.28
N SER A 138 5.26 26.26 6.99
CA SER A 138 5.33 25.14 7.92
C SER A 138 6.77 24.62 8.08
N GLU A 139 7.08 24.10 9.27
CA GLU A 139 8.37 23.45 9.57
C GLU A 139 8.57 22.14 8.75
N PHE A 140 7.50 21.64 8.14
CA PHE A 140 7.51 20.39 7.37
C PHE A 140 7.96 20.62 5.93
N GLN A 141 9.25 20.84 5.74
CA GLN A 141 9.87 20.90 4.41
C GLN A 141 10.53 19.56 4.09
N LEU A 142 10.11 18.93 2.99
CA LEU A 142 10.74 17.72 2.50
C LEU A 142 11.90 18.08 1.55
N PRO A 143 13.15 17.79 1.93
CA PRO A 143 14.25 17.88 0.99
C PRO A 143 14.09 16.75 -0.05
N VAL A 144 13.55 17.10 -1.22
CA VAL A 144 13.15 16.16 -2.29
C VAL A 144 14.23 15.14 -2.59
N LEU A 145 15.47 15.57 -2.82
CA LEU A 145 16.58 14.67 -3.15
C LEU A 145 16.88 13.68 -2.02
N LYS A 146 16.94 14.15 -0.77
CA LYS A 146 17.17 13.28 0.40
C LYS A 146 16.04 12.27 0.54
N THR A 147 14.80 12.69 0.31
CA THR A 147 13.62 11.82 0.39
C THR A 147 13.66 10.75 -0.72
N VAL A 148 13.99 11.12 -1.97
CA VAL A 148 14.20 10.16 -3.06
C VAL A 148 15.26 9.12 -2.67
N LEU A 149 16.42 9.55 -2.20
CA LEU A 149 17.51 8.65 -1.80
C LEU A 149 17.08 7.70 -0.68
N THR A 150 16.37 8.20 0.33
CA THR A 150 15.83 7.37 1.41
C THR A 150 14.84 6.34 0.89
N LEU A 151 13.92 6.73 0.02
CA LEU A 151 12.96 5.80 -0.58
C LEU A 151 13.63 4.79 -1.51
N VAL A 152 14.68 5.17 -2.27
CA VAL A 152 15.49 4.23 -3.05
C VAL A 152 16.13 3.18 -2.15
N LEU A 153 16.75 3.60 -1.05
CA LEU A 153 17.42 2.70 -0.10
C LEU A 153 16.44 1.77 0.62
N LEU A 154 15.23 2.22 0.92
CA LEU A 154 14.25 1.46 1.71
C LEU A 154 13.18 0.75 0.86
N THR A 155 13.14 1.02 -0.45
CA THR A 155 12.16 0.37 -1.34
C THR A 155 12.85 -0.33 -2.50
N ILE A 156 13.55 0.40 -3.38
CA ILE A 156 14.15 -0.19 -4.59
C ILE A 156 15.28 -1.16 -4.25
N LEU A 157 16.19 -0.77 -3.36
CA LEU A 157 17.33 -1.60 -2.97
C LEU A 157 16.89 -2.95 -2.37
N PRO A 158 16.03 -3.01 -1.33
CA PRO A 158 15.62 -4.29 -0.76
C PRO A 158 14.80 -5.14 -1.73
N ILE A 159 13.93 -4.55 -2.55
CA ILE A 159 13.23 -5.28 -3.63
C ILE A 159 14.25 -5.91 -4.59
N SER A 160 15.27 -5.16 -5.01
CA SER A 160 16.32 -5.66 -5.90
C SER A 160 17.11 -6.81 -5.27
N VAL A 161 17.47 -6.69 -3.99
CA VAL A 161 18.12 -7.77 -3.22
C VAL A 161 17.24 -9.01 -3.18
N GLY A 162 15.96 -8.87 -2.87
CA GLY A 162 14.99 -9.97 -2.88
C GLY A 162 14.89 -10.66 -4.24
N MET A 163 14.83 -9.89 -5.33
CA MET A 163 14.83 -10.42 -6.71
C MET A 163 16.13 -11.17 -7.05
N LEU A 164 17.27 -10.66 -6.60
CA LEU A 164 18.55 -11.36 -6.78
C LEU A 164 18.57 -12.70 -6.04
N ILE A 165 18.10 -12.73 -4.78
CA ILE A 165 17.95 -13.98 -4.02
C ILE A 165 17.00 -14.94 -4.77
N LYS A 166 15.86 -14.44 -5.28
CA LYS A 166 14.93 -15.27 -6.07
C LYS A 166 15.58 -15.85 -7.32
N ARG A 167 16.44 -15.08 -7.99
CA ARG A 167 17.13 -15.51 -9.22
C ARG A 167 18.21 -16.56 -8.94
N PHE A 168 19.05 -16.35 -7.92
CA PHE A 168 20.22 -17.19 -7.65
C PHE A 168 19.94 -18.34 -6.68
N ALA A 169 18.99 -18.16 -5.77
CA ALA A 169 18.61 -19.13 -4.74
C ALA A 169 17.07 -19.28 -4.63
N PRO A 170 16.39 -19.76 -5.71
CA PRO A 170 14.93 -19.79 -5.75
C PRO A 170 14.31 -20.62 -4.61
N ARG A 171 14.94 -21.72 -4.21
CA ARG A 171 14.48 -22.55 -3.07
C ARG A 171 14.49 -21.77 -1.75
N VAL A 172 15.50 -20.95 -1.51
CA VAL A 172 15.59 -20.09 -0.31
C VAL A 172 14.49 -19.04 -0.36
N ALA A 173 14.30 -18.39 -1.52
CA ALA A 173 13.25 -17.40 -1.70
C ALA A 173 11.86 -17.97 -1.42
N ASP A 174 11.52 -19.14 -2.01
CA ASP A 174 10.21 -19.78 -1.85
C ASP A 174 9.94 -20.22 -0.42
N ASN A 175 10.94 -20.75 0.27
CA ASN A 175 10.83 -21.14 1.68
C ASN A 175 10.67 -19.92 2.60
N SER A 176 11.41 -18.85 2.33
CA SER A 176 11.39 -17.62 3.15
C SER A 176 10.14 -16.78 2.94
N GLN A 177 9.52 -16.82 1.77
CA GLN A 177 8.37 -15.99 1.41
C GLN A 177 7.23 -16.05 2.45
N ARG A 178 6.90 -17.25 2.95
CA ARG A 178 5.84 -17.44 3.95
C ARG A 178 6.18 -16.74 5.27
N TYR A 179 7.43 -16.83 5.69
CA TYR A 179 7.88 -16.21 6.95
C TYR A 179 7.91 -14.69 6.84
N VAL A 180 8.42 -14.16 5.73
CA VAL A 180 8.47 -12.70 5.50
C VAL A 180 7.07 -12.12 5.34
N SER A 181 6.15 -12.80 4.65
CA SER A 181 4.77 -12.35 4.54
C SER A 181 4.07 -12.33 5.90
N ARG A 182 4.27 -13.35 6.74
CA ARG A 182 3.73 -13.36 8.11
C ARG A 182 4.34 -12.26 8.96
N PHE A 183 5.67 -12.08 8.87
CA PHE A 183 6.38 -11.00 9.55
C PHE A 183 5.79 -9.64 9.17
N GLY A 184 5.57 -9.36 7.88
CA GLY A 184 4.99 -8.09 7.42
C GLY A 184 3.60 -7.81 8.02
N VAL A 185 2.72 -8.80 8.04
CA VAL A 185 1.38 -8.67 8.65
C VAL A 185 1.48 -8.47 10.16
N THR A 186 2.31 -9.26 10.84
CA THR A 186 2.52 -9.15 12.30
C THR A 186 3.14 -7.80 12.67
N PHE A 187 4.13 -7.34 11.90
CA PHE A 187 4.76 -6.05 12.11
C PHE A 187 3.79 -4.89 11.89
N LEU A 188 2.96 -4.95 10.85
CA LEU A 188 1.92 -3.94 10.62
C LEU A 188 0.90 -3.91 11.77
N ALA A 189 0.47 -5.07 12.26
CA ALA A 189 -0.39 -5.15 13.45
C ALA A 189 0.30 -4.57 14.70
N PHE A 190 1.58 -4.87 14.88
CA PHE A 190 2.40 -4.26 15.94
C PHE A 190 2.47 -2.73 15.80
N LEU A 191 2.73 -2.19 14.60
CA LEU A 191 2.76 -0.75 14.37
C LEU A 191 1.44 -0.07 14.71
N VAL A 192 0.31 -0.66 14.30
CA VAL A 192 -1.01 -0.12 14.62
C VAL A 192 -1.25 -0.14 16.13
N ALA A 193 -0.91 -1.23 16.82
CA ALA A 193 -1.02 -1.34 18.27
C ALA A 193 -0.08 -0.35 19.00
N PHE A 194 1.17 -0.23 18.53
CA PHE A 194 2.15 0.71 19.06
C PHE A 194 1.68 2.15 18.93
N LEU A 195 1.20 2.56 17.75
CA LEU A 195 0.64 3.89 17.53
C LEU A 195 -0.60 4.14 18.39
N SER A 196 -1.47 3.14 18.53
CA SER A 196 -2.64 3.24 19.41
C SER A 196 -2.25 3.44 20.88
N TYR A 197 -1.16 2.81 21.32
CA TYR A 197 -0.63 2.99 22.68
C TYR A 197 0.04 4.34 22.86
N VAL A 198 0.91 4.74 21.94
CA VAL A 198 1.64 6.04 22.02
C VAL A 198 0.68 7.22 21.90
N GLN A 199 -0.35 7.09 21.07
CA GLN A 199 -1.35 8.13 20.80
C GLN A 199 -2.69 7.86 21.52
N ARG A 200 -2.68 7.12 22.64
CA ARG A 200 -3.88 6.69 23.37
C ARG A 200 -4.81 7.83 23.75
N ASP A 201 -4.27 9.03 23.99
CA ASP A 201 -5.04 10.19 24.42
C ASP A 201 -5.88 10.79 23.27
N ILE A 202 -5.46 10.61 22.02
CA ILE A 202 -6.13 11.15 20.83
C ILE A 202 -6.63 10.07 19.84
N ILE A 203 -6.33 8.78 20.08
CA ILE A 203 -6.66 7.71 19.11
C ILE A 203 -8.16 7.56 18.85
N VAL A 204 -8.98 7.76 19.88
CA VAL A 204 -10.44 7.68 19.77
C VAL A 204 -10.97 8.83 18.93
N GLU A 205 -10.50 10.06 19.18
CA GLU A 205 -10.84 11.23 18.40
C GLU A 205 -10.37 11.08 16.95
N ALA A 206 -9.12 10.65 16.75
CA ALA A 206 -8.57 10.35 15.43
C ALA A 206 -9.39 9.31 14.68
N PHE A 207 -9.88 8.26 15.36
CA PHE A 207 -10.74 7.25 14.74
C PHE A 207 -12.06 7.83 14.25
N PHE A 208 -12.70 8.69 15.04
CA PHE A 208 -13.94 9.34 14.60
C PHE A 208 -13.70 10.40 13.53
N ALA A 209 -12.57 11.11 13.56
CA ALA A 209 -12.23 12.09 12.53
C ALA A 209 -11.83 11.45 11.19
N THR A 210 -10.99 10.41 11.21
CA THR A 210 -10.40 9.82 9.99
C THR A 210 -11.06 8.54 9.54
N GLY A 211 -11.79 7.83 10.40
CA GLY A 211 -12.48 6.57 10.07
C GLY A 211 -13.48 6.70 8.92
N PRO A 212 -14.42 7.68 8.96
CA PRO A 212 -15.35 7.91 7.86
C PRO A 212 -14.64 8.22 6.53
N VAL A 213 -13.58 9.03 6.57
CA VAL A 213 -12.78 9.36 5.39
C VAL A 213 -12.03 8.14 4.87
N SER A 214 -11.44 7.35 5.78
CA SER A 214 -10.76 6.10 5.46
C SER A 214 -11.70 5.10 4.77
N LEU A 215 -12.92 4.96 5.28
CA LEU A 215 -13.93 4.09 4.69
C LEU A 215 -14.37 4.60 3.32
N LEU A 216 -14.68 5.89 3.20
CA LEU A 216 -15.08 6.50 1.94
C LEU A 216 -13.98 6.40 0.88
N LEU A 217 -12.73 6.69 1.24
CA LEU A 217 -11.56 6.54 0.38
C LEU A 217 -11.42 5.10 -0.09
N ASN A 218 -11.47 4.13 0.83
CA ASN A 218 -11.30 2.73 0.51
C ASN A 218 -12.40 2.21 -0.43
N LEU A 219 -13.66 2.51 -0.14
CA LEU A 219 -14.80 2.14 -1.00
C LEU A 219 -14.72 2.81 -2.37
N SER A 220 -14.38 4.09 -2.43
CA SER A 220 -14.24 4.84 -3.68
C SER A 220 -13.13 4.27 -4.56
N THR A 221 -11.97 3.93 -3.98
CA THR A 221 -10.83 3.38 -4.70
C THR A 221 -11.07 1.95 -5.17
N MET A 222 -11.72 1.11 -4.37
CA MET A 222 -12.17 -0.23 -4.77
C MET A 222 -13.23 -0.16 -5.87
N ALA A 223 -14.19 0.74 -5.76
CA ALA A 223 -15.18 0.99 -6.81
C ALA A 223 -14.52 1.49 -8.10
N LEU A 224 -13.58 2.43 -8.00
CA LEU A 224 -12.77 2.89 -9.14
C LEU A 224 -12.10 1.71 -9.84
N GLY A 225 -11.33 0.89 -9.11
CA GLY A 225 -10.65 -0.28 -9.66
C GLY A 225 -11.60 -1.27 -10.34
N TYR A 226 -12.75 -1.52 -9.71
CA TYR A 226 -13.75 -2.44 -10.26
C TYR A 226 -14.42 -1.90 -11.52
N TYR A 227 -14.94 -0.66 -11.50
CA TYR A 227 -15.72 -0.10 -12.62
C TYR A 227 -14.84 0.23 -13.80
N THR A 228 -13.66 0.81 -13.62
CA THR A 228 -12.71 1.04 -14.73
C THR A 228 -12.33 -0.28 -15.41
N SER A 229 -11.97 -1.29 -14.62
CA SER A 229 -11.67 -2.63 -15.15
C SER A 229 -12.85 -3.25 -15.91
N LYS A 230 -14.10 -3.03 -15.43
CA LYS A 230 -15.31 -3.52 -16.07
C LYS A 230 -15.57 -2.78 -17.39
N TRP A 231 -15.49 -1.46 -17.41
CA TRP A 231 -15.74 -0.62 -18.59
C TRP A 231 -14.74 -0.91 -19.71
N PHE A 232 -13.50 -1.14 -19.35
CA PHE A 232 -12.49 -1.51 -20.31
C PHE A 232 -12.46 -3.01 -20.66
N GLY A 233 -13.46 -3.81 -20.21
CA GLY A 233 -13.63 -5.20 -20.61
C GLY A 233 -12.61 -6.18 -20.09
N LEU A 234 -11.99 -5.91 -18.94
CA LEU A 234 -11.10 -6.86 -18.28
C LEU A 234 -11.89 -8.09 -17.80
N ASN A 235 -11.26 -9.26 -17.78
CA ASN A 235 -11.87 -10.48 -17.25
C ASN A 235 -12.05 -10.43 -15.72
N LEU A 236 -12.81 -11.38 -15.16
CA LEU A 236 -13.12 -11.36 -13.72
C LEU A 236 -11.87 -11.40 -12.83
N ALA A 237 -10.86 -12.21 -13.20
CA ALA A 237 -9.63 -12.32 -12.42
C ALA A 237 -8.83 -11.01 -12.44
N GLN A 238 -8.71 -10.37 -13.60
CA GLN A 238 -8.06 -9.06 -13.73
C GLN A 238 -8.80 -7.95 -12.98
N ARG A 239 -10.15 -7.97 -13.02
CA ARG A 239 -10.96 -7.02 -12.23
C ARG A 239 -10.70 -7.17 -10.74
N ALA A 240 -10.68 -8.41 -10.24
CA ALA A 240 -10.38 -8.66 -8.83
C ALA A 240 -8.99 -8.12 -8.46
N SER A 241 -7.98 -8.35 -9.31
CA SER A 241 -6.61 -7.87 -9.08
C SER A 241 -6.54 -6.34 -9.03
N VAL A 242 -7.09 -5.65 -10.05
CA VAL A 242 -7.05 -4.18 -10.07
C VAL A 242 -7.84 -3.58 -8.90
N THR A 243 -9.01 -4.15 -8.58
CA THR A 243 -9.84 -3.68 -7.45
C THR A 243 -9.09 -3.77 -6.13
N LEU A 244 -8.47 -4.92 -5.87
CA LEU A 244 -7.75 -5.16 -4.63
C LEU A 244 -6.43 -4.39 -4.56
N GLU A 245 -5.72 -4.24 -5.68
CA GLU A 245 -4.47 -3.48 -5.74
C GLU A 245 -4.69 -2.01 -5.42
N VAL A 246 -5.71 -1.39 -6.04
CA VAL A 246 -6.03 0.03 -5.83
C VAL A 246 -6.65 0.30 -4.45
N GLY A 247 -7.29 -0.70 -3.83
CA GLY A 247 -7.89 -0.59 -2.50
C GLY A 247 -6.95 -0.94 -1.34
N LEU A 248 -5.89 -1.71 -1.58
CA LEU A 248 -4.97 -2.19 -0.55
C LEU A 248 -3.62 -1.48 -0.65
N GLN A 249 -3.46 -0.42 0.10
CA GLN A 249 -2.27 0.42 0.07
C GLN A 249 -1.14 -0.09 0.98
N ASN A 250 0.10 0.32 0.70
CA ASN A 250 1.25 0.04 1.56
C ASN A 250 1.26 0.97 2.78
N SER A 251 0.41 0.64 3.76
CA SER A 251 0.31 1.43 4.99
C SER A 251 1.62 1.43 5.80
N THR A 252 2.43 0.37 5.73
CA THR A 252 3.73 0.34 6.42
C THR A 252 4.66 1.43 5.90
N LEU A 253 4.73 1.60 4.57
CA LEU A 253 5.52 2.67 3.94
C LEU A 253 4.94 4.05 4.29
N SER A 254 3.62 4.19 4.28
CA SER A 254 2.95 5.45 4.65
C SER A 254 3.22 5.85 6.10
N ILE A 255 3.08 4.91 7.04
CA ILE A 255 3.39 5.12 8.46
C ILE A 255 4.88 5.45 8.65
N PHE A 256 5.78 4.73 7.97
CA PHE A 256 7.21 5.03 7.97
C PHE A 256 7.49 6.49 7.54
N MET A 257 6.89 6.94 6.45
CA MET A 257 7.07 8.32 5.98
C MET A 257 6.59 9.33 7.01
N ALA A 258 5.44 9.10 7.62
CA ALA A 258 4.92 9.97 8.68
C ALA A 258 5.86 10.05 9.90
N LEU A 259 6.33 8.90 10.38
CA LEU A 259 7.11 8.82 11.62
C LEU A 259 8.59 9.16 11.43
N THR A 260 9.19 8.74 10.31
CA THR A 260 10.64 8.84 10.11
C THR A 260 11.04 10.02 9.23
N LEU A 261 10.27 10.31 8.15
CA LEU A 261 10.60 11.44 7.27
C LEU A 261 10.00 12.75 7.76
N LEU A 262 8.77 12.73 8.27
CA LEU A 262 8.06 13.93 8.75
C LEU A 262 8.09 14.09 10.28
N ALA A 263 8.57 13.08 11.01
CA ALA A 263 8.61 13.04 12.48
C ALA A 263 7.26 13.45 13.14
N ASN A 264 6.14 13.07 12.50
CA ASN A 264 4.80 13.46 12.95
C ASN A 264 3.92 12.23 13.17
N TYR A 265 3.58 11.97 14.45
CA TYR A 265 2.74 10.84 14.85
C TYR A 265 1.30 10.98 14.40
N LYS A 266 0.75 12.20 14.44
CA LYS A 266 -0.64 12.46 14.07
C LYS A 266 -0.91 12.15 12.61
N MET A 267 0.04 12.47 11.70
CA MET A 267 -0.04 12.11 10.29
C MET A 267 -0.06 10.60 10.06
N SER A 268 0.50 9.78 10.98
CA SER A 268 0.52 8.32 10.86
C SER A 268 -0.80 7.64 11.27
N LEU A 269 -1.67 8.33 12.01
CA LEU A 269 -2.93 7.74 12.51
C LEU A 269 -3.90 7.43 11.37
N MET A 270 -3.97 8.30 10.36
CA MET A 270 -4.84 8.05 9.20
C MET A 270 -4.48 6.76 8.44
N PRO A 271 -3.22 6.50 8.02
CA PRO A 271 -2.82 5.23 7.45
C PRO A 271 -3.04 4.02 8.36
N ALA A 272 -2.86 4.18 9.68
CA ALA A 272 -3.08 3.12 10.66
C ALA A 272 -4.56 2.72 10.72
N ILE A 273 -5.47 3.70 10.81
CA ILE A 273 -6.93 3.47 10.83
C ILE A 273 -7.41 2.89 9.49
N TYR A 274 -6.91 3.43 8.36
CA TYR A 274 -7.20 2.88 7.04
C TYR A 274 -6.82 1.40 6.93
N THR A 275 -5.72 0.99 7.56
CA THR A 275 -5.26 -0.41 7.55
C THR A 275 -6.34 -1.37 8.08
N LEU A 276 -7.01 -1.01 9.16
CA LEU A 276 -8.07 -1.83 9.74
C LEU A 276 -9.25 -1.94 8.77
N ILE A 277 -9.66 -0.83 8.18
CA ILE A 277 -10.77 -0.74 7.24
C ILE A 277 -10.47 -1.52 5.95
N MET A 278 -9.29 -1.34 5.37
CA MET A 278 -8.93 -1.99 4.10
C MET A 278 -8.88 -3.52 4.22
N PHE A 279 -8.48 -4.08 5.35
CA PHE A 279 -8.49 -5.53 5.54
C PHE A 279 -9.90 -6.09 5.71
N LEU A 280 -10.80 -5.37 6.39
CA LEU A 280 -12.21 -5.77 6.50
C LEU A 280 -12.90 -5.77 5.13
N THR A 281 -12.76 -4.70 4.39
CA THR A 281 -13.37 -4.55 3.06
C THR A 281 -12.78 -5.52 2.03
N ALA A 282 -11.46 -5.73 2.06
CA ALA A 282 -10.80 -6.74 1.23
C ALA A 282 -11.29 -8.15 1.55
N GLY A 283 -11.49 -8.49 2.83
CA GLY A 283 -12.06 -9.78 3.24
C GLY A 283 -13.47 -10.01 2.67
N ILE A 284 -14.30 -8.97 2.65
CA ILE A 284 -15.63 -9.01 2.03
C ILE A 284 -15.50 -9.23 0.52
N LEU A 285 -14.64 -8.46 -0.16
CA LEU A 285 -14.44 -8.58 -1.62
C LEU A 285 -13.87 -9.94 -2.02
N VAL A 286 -12.97 -10.52 -1.23
CA VAL A 286 -12.49 -11.89 -1.45
C VAL A 286 -13.64 -12.88 -1.51
N ARG A 287 -14.57 -12.79 -0.56
CA ARG A 287 -15.76 -13.68 -0.56
C ARG A 287 -16.61 -13.46 -1.80
N ILE A 288 -16.88 -12.21 -2.17
CA ILE A 288 -17.69 -11.85 -3.35
C ILE A 288 -17.04 -12.37 -4.65
N PHE A 289 -15.76 -12.07 -4.88
CA PHE A 289 -15.07 -12.47 -6.10
C PHE A 289 -14.89 -13.99 -6.19
N SER A 290 -14.50 -14.66 -5.08
CA SER A 290 -14.35 -16.10 -5.03
C SER A 290 -15.69 -16.83 -5.27
N ALA A 291 -16.77 -16.39 -4.66
CA ALA A 291 -18.12 -16.94 -4.89
C ALA A 291 -18.54 -16.79 -6.36
N LYS A 292 -18.32 -15.59 -6.94
CA LYS A 292 -18.63 -15.33 -8.36
C LYS A 292 -17.79 -16.19 -9.29
N TYR A 293 -16.50 -16.36 -9.00
CA TYR A 293 -15.62 -17.24 -9.75
C TYR A 293 -16.13 -18.69 -9.75
N HIS A 294 -16.46 -19.25 -8.58
CA HIS A 294 -16.98 -20.62 -8.45
C HIS A 294 -18.33 -20.81 -9.15
N LYS A 295 -19.22 -19.83 -9.08
CA LYS A 295 -20.51 -19.84 -9.79
C LYS A 295 -20.31 -19.92 -11.32
N LEU A 296 -19.44 -19.07 -11.88
CA LEU A 296 -19.17 -19.06 -13.30
C LEU A 296 -18.46 -20.34 -13.78
N LYS A 297 -17.56 -20.91 -12.94
CA LYS A 297 -16.91 -22.17 -13.24
C LYS A 297 -17.91 -23.34 -13.32
N LYS A 298 -18.91 -23.36 -12.42
CA LYS A 298 -19.98 -24.40 -12.43
C LYS A 298 -20.92 -24.26 -13.63
N SER A 299 -21.14 -23.04 -14.15
CA SER A 299 -22.00 -22.79 -15.32
C SER A 299 -21.34 -23.06 -16.68
N GLY A 300 -20.14 -23.64 -16.72
CA GLY A 300 -19.47 -24.02 -17.97
C GLY A 300 -18.96 -22.84 -18.82
N VAL A 301 -18.90 -21.64 -18.26
CA VAL A 301 -18.36 -20.44 -18.96
C VAL A 301 -16.92 -20.69 -19.34
N LYS A 302 -16.59 -20.46 -20.63
CA LYS A 302 -15.26 -20.73 -21.21
C LYS A 302 -14.14 -20.08 -20.37
N SER A 303 -13.05 -20.81 -20.22
CA SER A 303 -11.85 -20.46 -19.44
C SER A 303 -11.32 -19.03 -19.68
N GLY A 304 -11.46 -18.47 -20.90
CA GLY A 304 -11.01 -17.11 -21.22
C GLY A 304 -11.69 -15.97 -20.45
N THR A 305 -12.96 -16.17 -20.04
CA THR A 305 -13.70 -15.18 -19.21
C THR A 305 -13.32 -15.28 -17.74
N LEU A 306 -12.73 -16.41 -17.35
CA LEU A 306 -12.32 -16.74 -15.97
C LEU A 306 -10.81 -16.67 -15.77
N ALA A 307 -10.03 -16.71 -16.86
CA ALA A 307 -8.62 -17.01 -16.79
C ALA A 307 -7.82 -16.03 -15.92
N ALA A 308 -7.50 -16.51 -14.73
CA ALA A 308 -6.19 -16.22 -14.17
C ALA A 308 -5.17 -16.92 -15.08
N SER A 309 -4.19 -16.19 -15.62
CA SER A 309 -3.09 -16.82 -16.37
C SER A 309 -2.40 -17.80 -15.42
N ARG A 310 -2.54 -19.10 -15.70
CA ARG A 310 -1.64 -20.09 -15.12
C ARG A 310 -0.27 -19.86 -15.77
N ALA A 311 0.67 -19.42 -14.99
CA ALA A 311 2.10 -19.71 -14.99
C ALA A 311 2.84 -18.60 -14.26
#